data_07406debaeffb19d3c3c5ea1f5d2d1a5
#
_entry.id   07406debaeffb19d3c3c5ea1f5d2d1a5
#
_cell.length_a   1.000
_cell.length_b   1.000
_cell.length_c   1.000
_cell.angle_alpha   90.00
_cell.angle_beta   90.00
_cell.angle_gamma   90.00
#
_symmetry.space_group_name_H-M   'P 1'
#
loop_
_entity.id
_entity.type
_entity.pdbx_description
1 polymer ?
#
loop_
_entity_poly.entity_id
_entity_poly.type
_entity_poly.pdbx_seq_one_letter_code
_entity_poly.pdbx_strand_id
1 'polypeptide(L)'
;MRSPQNASVLITGAGRGIGKRLAIGFAQSGAKVGLFGRSQGELDATKIEVENAGGTALRFRGDVCRFDEISAAVDRMNAAWGEVHALIANAGVQGPIGPFHQQKPDQWHEVFETNVVGVFNSCRAVLPQMIQRRRGKIVVISGEGASAPRPWFAAYAASKAAIARFVETVAEEVRDHNVQVNSLFPGDAYTSMTDEILHAGLDAGSPETERAERVRITGGIPPDKQIQLALFLASERSNHVTGKLIMVQDDWKKMEHENVRQDAYTLRRHLK
;
A
#
# COMPACT_ATOMS: atom_id res chain seq x y z
N MET A 1 -15.36 8.63 18.46
CA MET A 1 -14.55 8.06 17.35
C MET A 1 -13.34 8.96 17.18
N ARG A 2 -12.14 8.53 17.53
CA ARG A 2 -10.96 9.34 17.23
C ARG A 2 -10.55 9.01 15.79
N SER A 3 -11.04 9.82 14.85
CA SER A 3 -10.55 9.97 13.49
C SER A 3 -9.04 10.28 13.53
N PRO A 4 -8.26 10.03 12.47
CA PRO A 4 -6.86 10.45 12.37
C PRO A 4 -6.68 11.98 12.30
N GLN A 5 -7.57 12.76 12.94
CA GLN A 5 -7.48 14.21 13.01
C GLN A 5 -6.11 14.62 13.54
N ASN A 6 -5.41 15.41 12.75
CA ASN A 6 -4.02 15.84 12.99
C ASN A 6 -2.95 14.74 12.94
N ALA A 7 -3.29 13.48 12.63
CA ALA A 7 -2.26 12.46 12.40
C ALA A 7 -1.47 12.77 11.11
N SER A 8 -0.14 12.62 11.14
CA SER A 8 0.68 12.71 9.93
C SER A 8 0.81 11.33 9.29
N VAL A 9 0.52 11.24 8.00
CA VAL A 9 0.50 10.00 7.24
C VAL A 9 1.42 10.13 6.04
N LEU A 10 2.42 9.26 5.93
CA LEU A 10 3.29 9.18 4.75
C LEU A 10 2.70 8.17 3.76
N ILE A 11 2.52 8.57 2.50
CA ILE A 11 2.00 7.71 1.43
C ILE A 11 3.02 7.65 0.32
N THR A 12 3.54 6.46 0.00
CA THR A 12 4.45 6.27 -1.13
C THR A 12 3.68 5.95 -2.41
N GLY A 13 4.20 6.37 -3.56
CA GLY A 13 3.46 6.28 -4.82
C GLY A 13 2.19 7.15 -4.84
N ALA A 14 2.23 8.30 -4.16
CA ALA A 14 1.07 9.16 -3.92
C ALA A 14 0.65 10.02 -5.11
N GLY A 15 1.40 10.02 -6.22
CA GLY A 15 1.14 10.91 -7.36
C GLY A 15 -0.05 10.50 -8.23
N ARG A 16 -0.43 9.22 -8.24
CA ARG A 16 -1.50 8.68 -9.10
C ARG A 16 -2.18 7.45 -8.50
N GLY A 17 -3.21 6.96 -9.18
CA GLY A 17 -3.89 5.69 -8.87
C GLY A 17 -4.39 5.60 -7.44
N ILE A 18 -4.17 4.45 -6.80
CA ILE A 18 -4.62 4.17 -5.44
C ILE A 18 -3.96 5.11 -4.43
N GLY A 19 -2.66 5.37 -4.55
CA GLY A 19 -1.93 6.27 -3.65
C GLY A 19 -2.50 7.68 -3.60
N LYS A 20 -2.86 8.25 -4.77
CA LYS A 20 -3.53 9.55 -4.87
C LYS A 20 -4.92 9.53 -4.21
N ARG A 21 -5.73 8.49 -4.48
CA ARG A 21 -7.07 8.33 -3.87
C ARG A 21 -6.99 8.27 -2.36
N LEU A 22 -6.04 7.49 -1.83
CA LEU A 22 -5.79 7.39 -0.40
C LEU A 22 -5.33 8.73 0.18
N ALA A 23 -4.44 9.45 -0.50
CA ALA A 23 -3.97 10.77 -0.05
C ALA A 23 -5.12 11.76 0.15
N ILE A 24 -6.04 11.86 -0.82
CA ILE A 24 -7.22 12.71 -0.74
C ILE A 24 -8.15 12.23 0.42
N GLY A 25 -8.42 10.92 0.52
CA GLY A 25 -9.28 10.37 1.57
C GLY A 25 -8.73 10.57 2.98
N PHE A 26 -7.42 10.41 3.19
CA PHE A 26 -6.78 10.72 4.48
C PHE A 26 -6.86 12.21 4.81
N ALA A 27 -6.63 13.08 3.84
CA ALA A 27 -6.73 14.52 4.01
C ALA A 27 -8.17 14.95 4.39
N GLN A 28 -9.18 14.43 3.72
CA GLN A 28 -10.59 14.65 4.04
C GLN A 28 -10.99 14.17 5.45
N SER A 29 -10.27 13.16 5.98
CA SER A 29 -10.45 12.71 7.37
C SER A 29 -9.71 13.57 8.39
N GLY A 30 -9.03 14.66 7.97
CA GLY A 30 -8.30 15.59 8.82
C GLY A 30 -6.83 15.21 9.09
N ALA A 31 -6.28 14.23 8.36
CA ALA A 31 -4.86 13.89 8.45
C ALA A 31 -3.99 14.88 7.65
N LYS A 32 -2.75 15.09 8.10
CA LYS A 32 -1.68 15.75 7.34
C LYS A 32 -0.96 14.72 6.50
N VAL A 33 -0.84 14.94 5.18
CA VAL A 33 -0.39 13.91 4.25
C VAL A 33 0.96 14.23 3.64
N GLY A 34 1.95 13.36 3.86
CA GLY A 34 3.22 13.33 3.14
C GLY A 34 3.07 12.56 1.84
N LEU A 35 3.23 13.23 0.70
CA LEU A 35 3.14 12.65 -0.64
C LEU A 35 4.55 12.31 -1.13
N PHE A 36 4.89 11.03 -1.25
CA PHE A 36 6.19 10.60 -1.75
C PHE A 36 6.07 9.88 -3.09
N GLY A 37 6.95 10.22 -4.05
CA GLY A 37 6.98 9.57 -5.37
C GLY A 37 7.99 10.19 -6.33
N ARG A 38 8.17 9.57 -7.49
CA ARG A 38 9.20 9.95 -8.47
C ARG A 38 8.82 11.17 -9.32
N SER A 39 7.56 11.30 -9.68
CA SER A 39 7.07 12.33 -10.60
C SER A 39 6.66 13.60 -9.84
N GLN A 40 7.45 14.65 -9.97
CA GLN A 40 7.16 15.95 -9.36
C GLN A 40 5.79 16.49 -9.79
N GLY A 41 5.48 16.45 -11.09
CA GLY A 41 4.22 16.99 -11.61
C GLY A 41 2.99 16.22 -11.11
N GLU A 42 3.06 14.87 -10.97
CA GLU A 42 1.98 14.08 -10.39
C GLU A 42 1.79 14.39 -8.90
N LEU A 43 2.88 14.60 -8.16
CA LEU A 43 2.81 14.97 -6.74
C LEU A 43 2.23 16.37 -6.56
N ASP A 44 2.59 17.32 -7.43
CA ASP A 44 2.04 18.67 -7.40
C ASP A 44 0.54 18.68 -7.68
N ALA A 45 0.11 17.92 -8.68
CA ALA A 45 -1.31 17.75 -8.98
C ALA A 45 -2.08 17.12 -7.80
N THR A 46 -1.53 16.07 -7.18
CA THR A 46 -2.16 15.44 -6.01
C THR A 46 -2.22 16.41 -4.81
N LYS A 47 -1.16 17.21 -4.59
CA LYS A 47 -1.12 18.21 -3.53
C LYS A 47 -2.25 19.24 -3.69
N ILE A 48 -2.43 19.75 -4.90
CA ILE A 48 -3.51 20.70 -5.22
C ILE A 48 -4.89 20.08 -4.91
N GLU A 49 -5.11 18.83 -5.29
CA GLU A 49 -6.39 18.15 -5.00
C GLU A 49 -6.62 17.94 -3.50
N VAL A 50 -5.58 17.61 -2.75
CA VAL A 50 -5.64 17.51 -1.28
C VAL A 50 -5.98 18.86 -0.67
N GLU A 51 -5.36 19.94 -1.10
CA GLU A 51 -5.60 21.31 -0.61
C GLU A 51 -6.99 21.81 -0.98
N ASN A 52 -7.46 21.54 -2.21
CA ASN A 52 -8.83 21.85 -2.64
C ASN A 52 -9.89 21.08 -1.82
N ALA A 53 -9.56 19.89 -1.32
CA ALA A 53 -10.40 19.14 -0.40
C ALA A 53 -10.32 19.62 1.07
N GLY A 54 -9.63 20.74 1.33
CA GLY A 54 -9.46 21.33 2.67
C GLY A 54 -8.37 20.66 3.52
N GLY A 55 -7.53 19.81 2.93
CA GLY A 55 -6.46 19.10 3.62
C GLY A 55 -5.12 19.82 3.62
N THR A 56 -4.13 19.22 4.26
CA THR A 56 -2.76 19.71 4.31
C THR A 56 -1.80 18.64 3.78
N ALA A 57 -0.94 19.00 2.82
CA ALA A 57 0.04 18.08 2.26
C ALA A 57 1.43 18.69 2.11
N LEU A 58 2.45 17.86 2.37
CA LEU A 58 3.82 18.07 1.93
C LEU A 58 4.15 17.07 0.82
N ARG A 59 4.96 17.48 -0.14
CA ARG A 59 5.42 16.61 -1.20
C ARG A 59 6.92 16.38 -1.14
N PHE A 60 7.32 15.15 -1.46
CA PHE A 60 8.70 14.69 -1.45
C PHE A 60 8.96 13.91 -2.74
N ARG A 61 9.71 14.52 -3.65
CA ARG A 61 10.19 13.79 -4.82
C ARG A 61 11.31 12.85 -4.40
N GLY A 62 11.18 11.57 -4.75
CA GLY A 62 12.19 10.56 -4.46
C GLY A 62 11.76 9.17 -4.95
N ASP A 63 12.71 8.23 -4.89
CA ASP A 63 12.50 6.82 -5.22
C ASP A 63 12.55 5.97 -3.95
N VAL A 64 11.54 5.11 -3.74
CA VAL A 64 11.48 4.18 -2.60
C VAL A 64 12.63 3.18 -2.58
N CYS A 65 13.27 2.92 -3.74
CA CYS A 65 14.47 2.10 -3.84
C CYS A 65 15.71 2.74 -3.17
N ARG A 66 15.65 4.06 -2.89
CA ARG A 66 16.72 4.84 -2.28
C ARG A 66 16.36 5.17 -0.83
N PHE A 67 16.99 4.43 0.11
CA PHE A 67 16.70 4.60 1.53
C PHE A 67 16.94 6.03 2.05
N ASP A 68 18.00 6.67 1.59
CA ASP A 68 18.34 8.05 1.94
C ASP A 68 17.22 9.04 1.56
N GLU A 69 16.58 8.86 0.42
CA GLU A 69 15.52 9.74 -0.06
C GLU A 69 14.22 9.60 0.75
N ILE A 70 13.83 8.37 1.10
CA ILE A 70 12.65 8.14 1.95
C ILE A 70 12.90 8.55 3.40
N SER A 71 14.12 8.32 3.94
CA SER A 71 14.52 8.76 5.27
C SER A 71 14.46 10.28 5.38
N ALA A 72 15.01 11.00 4.41
CA ALA A 72 14.95 12.47 4.38
C ALA A 72 13.51 13.01 4.32
N ALA A 73 12.59 12.30 3.64
CA ALA A 73 11.18 12.67 3.65
C ALA A 73 10.56 12.51 5.04
N VAL A 74 10.85 11.42 5.74
CA VAL A 74 10.42 11.18 7.13
C VAL A 74 10.94 12.27 8.05
N ASP A 75 12.23 12.62 7.96
CA ASP A 75 12.84 13.67 8.79
C ASP A 75 12.18 15.03 8.56
N ARG A 76 11.89 15.38 7.31
CA ARG A 76 11.18 16.62 6.98
C ARG A 76 9.74 16.63 7.48
N MET A 77 9.04 15.50 7.45
CA MET A 77 7.71 15.37 8.06
C MET A 77 7.79 15.55 9.57
N ASN A 78 8.77 14.94 10.24
CA ASN A 78 8.97 15.06 11.68
C ASN A 78 9.25 16.52 12.07
N ALA A 79 10.09 17.23 11.32
CA ALA A 79 10.37 18.64 11.55
C ALA A 79 9.14 19.54 11.37
N ALA A 80 8.28 19.22 10.41
CA ALA A 80 7.09 20.03 10.09
C ALA A 80 5.87 19.73 10.98
N TRP A 81 5.68 18.46 11.37
CA TRP A 81 4.43 17.99 11.97
C TRP A 81 4.60 17.16 13.23
N GLY A 82 5.84 16.97 13.69
CA GLY A 82 6.19 16.14 14.81
C GLY A 82 6.55 14.73 14.37
N GLU A 83 5.64 13.77 14.47
CA GLU A 83 5.93 12.36 14.19
C GLU A 83 5.12 11.80 13.02
N VAL A 84 5.67 10.84 12.28
CA VAL A 84 4.88 10.08 11.29
C VAL A 84 4.04 9.02 12.01
N HIS A 85 2.73 9.23 12.10
CA HIS A 85 1.79 8.33 12.79
C HIS A 85 1.50 7.06 11.99
N ALA A 86 1.36 7.19 10.68
CA ALA A 86 1.08 6.06 9.81
C ALA A 86 1.91 6.12 8.52
N LEU A 87 2.28 4.94 8.01
CA LEU A 87 2.85 4.72 6.69
C LEU A 87 1.85 3.93 5.84
N ILE A 88 1.58 4.44 4.64
CA ILE A 88 0.91 3.69 3.57
C ILE A 88 1.96 3.38 2.49
N ALA A 89 2.55 2.19 2.56
CA ALA A 89 3.53 1.74 1.59
C ALA A 89 2.80 1.23 0.34
N ASN A 90 2.56 2.14 -0.62
CA ASN A 90 1.74 1.89 -1.80
C ASN A 90 2.55 1.87 -3.10
N ALA A 91 3.73 2.46 -3.16
CA ALA A 91 4.55 2.46 -4.37
C ALA A 91 4.74 1.04 -4.92
N GLY A 92 4.54 0.87 -6.22
CA GLY A 92 4.67 -0.43 -6.88
C GLY A 92 4.56 -0.32 -8.40
N VAL A 93 5.09 -1.34 -9.07
CA VAL A 93 5.05 -1.52 -10.53
C VAL A 93 4.51 -2.91 -10.86
N GLN A 94 3.88 -3.04 -12.05
CA GLN A 94 3.36 -4.31 -12.54
C GLN A 94 4.50 -5.24 -13.02
N GLY A 95 5.47 -4.67 -13.73
CA GLY A 95 6.55 -5.41 -14.36
C GLY A 95 6.11 -6.16 -15.62
N PRO A 96 6.90 -7.18 -16.03
CA PRO A 96 6.65 -7.90 -17.29
C PRO A 96 5.35 -8.70 -17.23
N ILE A 97 4.58 -8.60 -18.30
CA ILE A 97 3.37 -9.38 -18.56
C ILE A 97 3.69 -10.39 -19.67
N GLY A 98 3.31 -11.64 -19.46
CA GLY A 98 3.52 -12.70 -20.46
C GLY A 98 4.12 -13.98 -19.88
N PRO A 99 4.38 -15.00 -20.74
CA PRO A 99 4.93 -16.28 -20.32
C PRO A 99 6.25 -16.13 -19.57
N PHE A 100 6.37 -16.77 -18.41
CA PHE A 100 7.55 -16.65 -17.54
C PHE A 100 8.88 -16.91 -18.26
N HIS A 101 8.94 -17.95 -19.10
CA HIS A 101 10.16 -18.34 -19.79
C HIS A 101 10.66 -17.34 -20.86
N GLN A 102 9.85 -16.32 -21.17
CA GLN A 102 10.19 -15.25 -22.11
C GLN A 102 10.54 -13.93 -21.40
N GLN A 103 10.32 -13.85 -20.08
CA GLN A 103 10.56 -12.63 -19.31
C GLN A 103 12.06 -12.39 -19.10
N LYS A 104 12.49 -11.13 -19.14
CA LYS A 104 13.90 -10.75 -18.95
C LYS A 104 14.23 -10.60 -17.47
N PRO A 105 15.39 -11.07 -16.99
CA PRO A 105 15.82 -10.95 -15.59
C PRO A 105 15.81 -9.50 -15.06
N ASP A 106 16.25 -8.52 -15.86
CA ASP A 106 16.31 -7.11 -15.45
C ASP A 106 14.94 -6.54 -15.11
N GLN A 107 13.89 -6.96 -15.84
CA GLN A 107 12.51 -6.56 -15.52
C GLN A 107 12.03 -7.14 -14.18
N TRP A 108 12.51 -8.35 -13.82
CA TRP A 108 12.25 -8.93 -12.50
C TRP A 108 12.93 -8.15 -11.39
N HIS A 109 14.18 -7.75 -11.59
CA HIS A 109 14.92 -6.92 -10.63
C HIS A 109 14.19 -5.63 -10.36
N GLU A 110 13.71 -4.91 -11.39
CA GLU A 110 12.95 -3.67 -11.22
C GLU A 110 11.69 -3.87 -10.37
N VAL A 111 10.96 -4.98 -10.61
CA VAL A 111 9.77 -5.30 -9.81
C VAL A 111 10.12 -5.53 -8.35
N PHE A 112 11.16 -6.32 -8.05
CA PHE A 112 11.57 -6.61 -6.68
C PHE A 112 12.15 -5.39 -5.99
N GLU A 113 12.97 -4.59 -6.68
CA GLU A 113 13.48 -3.33 -6.15
C GLU A 113 12.35 -2.39 -5.73
N THR A 114 11.36 -2.19 -6.59
CA THR A 114 10.25 -1.28 -6.25
C THR A 114 9.28 -1.90 -5.24
N ASN A 115 8.78 -3.12 -5.50
CA ASN A 115 7.68 -3.70 -4.75
C ASN A 115 8.11 -4.33 -3.41
N VAL A 116 9.37 -4.74 -3.27
CA VAL A 116 9.88 -5.42 -2.07
C VAL A 116 10.88 -4.52 -1.34
N VAL A 117 11.99 -4.14 -1.98
CA VAL A 117 13.00 -3.29 -1.34
C VAL A 117 12.45 -1.91 -1.02
N GLY A 118 11.62 -1.34 -1.90
CA GLY A 118 10.92 -0.07 -1.64
C GLY A 118 10.00 -0.11 -0.43
N VAL A 119 9.26 -1.23 -0.22
CA VAL A 119 8.46 -1.44 1.00
C VAL A 119 9.36 -1.58 2.23
N PHE A 120 10.42 -2.39 2.15
CA PHE A 120 11.40 -2.54 3.21
C PHE A 120 12.00 -1.18 3.63
N ASN A 121 12.48 -0.38 2.67
CA ASN A 121 13.07 0.94 2.93
C ASN A 121 12.06 1.87 3.61
N SER A 122 10.81 1.88 3.12
CA SER A 122 9.73 2.71 3.68
C SER A 122 9.42 2.32 5.13
N CYS A 123 9.33 1.04 5.44
CA CYS A 123 9.12 0.54 6.79
C CYS A 123 10.32 0.88 7.69
N ARG A 124 11.56 0.63 7.22
CA ARG A 124 12.80 0.92 7.95
C ARG A 124 12.92 2.40 8.32
N ALA A 125 12.45 3.30 7.47
CA ALA A 125 12.52 4.74 7.74
C ALA A 125 11.62 5.19 8.88
N VAL A 126 10.47 4.54 9.11
CA VAL A 126 9.50 4.95 10.14
C VAL A 126 9.54 4.10 11.41
N LEU A 127 9.93 2.83 11.32
CA LEU A 127 9.89 1.87 12.45
C LEU A 127 10.67 2.30 13.68
N PRO A 128 11.91 2.83 13.61
CA PRO A 128 12.67 3.18 14.82
C PRO A 128 11.92 4.15 15.75
N GLN A 129 11.35 5.21 15.18
CA GLN A 129 10.57 6.18 15.95
C GLN A 129 9.22 5.61 16.43
N MET A 130 8.57 4.74 15.63
CA MET A 130 7.34 4.07 16.05
C MET A 130 7.58 3.12 17.23
N ILE A 131 8.68 2.36 17.22
CA ILE A 131 9.11 1.48 18.30
C ILE A 131 9.41 2.29 19.56
N GLN A 132 10.20 3.37 19.44
CA GLN A 132 10.59 4.22 20.56
C GLN A 132 9.39 4.79 21.31
N ARG A 133 8.39 5.30 20.56
CA ARG A 133 7.19 5.88 21.15
C ARG A 133 6.08 4.88 21.45
N ARG A 134 6.30 3.59 21.14
CA ARG A 134 5.34 2.49 21.31
C ARG A 134 3.97 2.78 20.67
N ARG A 135 4.00 3.35 19.46
CA ARG A 135 2.80 3.69 18.69
C ARG A 135 3.14 3.89 17.21
N GLY A 136 2.45 3.18 16.34
CA GLY A 136 2.60 3.33 14.89
C GLY A 136 1.68 2.41 14.09
N LYS A 137 1.40 2.82 12.85
CA LYS A 137 0.59 2.04 11.91
C LYS A 137 1.32 1.94 10.58
N ILE A 138 1.45 0.74 10.07
CA ILE A 138 2.02 0.47 8.75
C ILE A 138 0.99 -0.33 7.96
N VAL A 139 0.58 0.22 6.82
CA VAL A 139 -0.31 -0.43 5.86
C VAL A 139 0.42 -0.60 4.55
N VAL A 140 0.69 -1.84 4.15
CA VAL A 140 1.34 -2.17 2.89
C VAL A 140 0.29 -2.52 1.86
N ILE A 141 0.29 -1.84 0.71
CA ILE A 141 -0.65 -2.15 -0.36
C ILE A 141 -0.22 -3.42 -1.09
N SER A 142 -1.01 -4.45 -0.89
CA SER A 142 -0.88 -5.75 -1.53
C SER A 142 -1.53 -5.77 -2.92
N GLY A 143 -1.73 -6.93 -3.51
CA GLY A 143 -2.36 -7.08 -4.81
C GLY A 143 -2.57 -8.54 -5.19
N GLU A 144 -3.10 -8.76 -6.37
CA GLU A 144 -3.26 -10.09 -6.95
C GLU A 144 -1.94 -10.87 -6.95
N GLY A 145 -2.01 -12.16 -6.71
CA GLY A 145 -0.82 -13.01 -6.59
C GLY A 145 -0.24 -13.11 -5.19
N ALA A 146 -0.70 -12.30 -4.22
CA ALA A 146 -0.21 -12.40 -2.84
C ALA A 146 -0.60 -13.71 -2.15
N SER A 147 -1.79 -14.22 -2.39
CA SER A 147 -2.35 -15.43 -1.76
C SER A 147 -2.77 -16.52 -2.73
N ALA A 148 -2.78 -16.24 -4.04
CA ALA A 148 -3.15 -17.16 -5.08
C ALA A 148 -2.26 -16.98 -6.33
N PRO A 149 -2.10 -17.99 -7.19
CA PRO A 149 -1.36 -17.84 -8.45
C PRO A 149 -1.99 -16.78 -9.35
N ARG A 150 -1.14 -16.00 -10.04
CA ARG A 150 -1.54 -15.08 -11.11
C ARG A 150 -0.71 -15.40 -12.34
N PRO A 151 -1.20 -16.25 -13.24
CA PRO A 151 -0.50 -16.57 -14.49
C PRO A 151 -0.15 -15.32 -15.29
N TRP A 152 0.97 -15.38 -16.03
CA TRP A 152 1.54 -14.30 -16.86
C TRP A 152 2.06 -13.06 -16.10
N PHE A 153 1.90 -13.01 -14.78
CA PHE A 153 2.36 -11.92 -13.90
C PHE A 153 3.34 -12.45 -12.84
N ALA A 154 4.21 -13.37 -13.20
CA ALA A 154 5.01 -14.14 -12.24
C ALA A 154 5.87 -13.24 -11.32
N ALA A 155 6.58 -12.23 -11.86
CA ALA A 155 7.38 -11.30 -11.07
C ALA A 155 6.53 -10.50 -10.08
N TYR A 156 5.40 -9.96 -10.54
CA TYR A 156 4.45 -9.22 -9.70
C TYR A 156 3.90 -10.10 -8.57
N ALA A 157 3.35 -11.28 -8.92
CA ALA A 157 2.78 -12.21 -7.95
C ALA A 157 3.80 -12.62 -6.88
N ALA A 158 5.03 -12.98 -7.29
CA ALA A 158 6.10 -13.31 -6.37
C ALA A 158 6.45 -12.14 -5.44
N SER A 159 6.51 -10.91 -5.95
CA SER A 159 6.75 -9.71 -5.13
C SER A 159 5.63 -9.47 -4.11
N LYS A 160 4.36 -9.66 -4.50
CA LYS A 160 3.23 -9.47 -3.60
C LYS A 160 3.12 -10.56 -2.53
N ALA A 161 3.49 -11.80 -2.85
CA ALA A 161 3.61 -12.88 -1.85
C ALA A 161 4.77 -12.60 -0.87
N ALA A 162 5.91 -12.10 -1.37
CA ALA A 162 7.06 -11.73 -0.54
C ALA A 162 6.69 -10.65 0.49
N ILE A 163 6.00 -9.57 0.08
CA ILE A 163 5.59 -8.52 1.02
C ILE A 163 4.50 -8.97 1.99
N ALA A 164 3.62 -9.89 1.60
CA ALA A 164 2.63 -10.45 2.53
C ALA A 164 3.34 -11.20 3.67
N ARG A 165 4.34 -12.02 3.36
CA ARG A 165 5.15 -12.71 4.38
C ARG A 165 6.01 -11.75 5.19
N PHE A 166 6.61 -10.73 4.56
CA PHE A 166 7.34 -9.68 5.24
C PHE A 166 6.48 -8.98 6.30
N VAL A 167 5.27 -8.58 5.94
CA VAL A 167 4.30 -7.94 6.86
C VAL A 167 3.99 -8.82 8.07
N GLU A 168 3.72 -10.11 7.87
CA GLU A 168 3.46 -11.04 8.98
C GLU A 168 4.67 -11.13 9.92
N THR A 169 5.89 -11.22 9.35
CA THR A 169 7.12 -11.34 10.13
C THR A 169 7.40 -10.09 10.94
N VAL A 170 7.39 -8.91 10.30
CA VAL A 170 7.65 -7.63 11.00
C VAL A 170 6.58 -7.33 12.05
N ALA A 171 5.32 -7.70 11.78
CA ALA A 171 4.24 -7.53 12.76
C ALA A 171 4.50 -8.29 14.06
N GLU A 172 5.09 -9.50 14.00
CA GLU A 172 5.49 -10.25 15.19
C GLU A 172 6.69 -9.61 15.90
N GLU A 173 7.70 -9.15 15.17
CA GLU A 173 8.89 -8.49 15.73
C GLU A 173 8.55 -7.21 16.53
N VAL A 174 7.54 -6.46 16.09
CA VAL A 174 7.16 -5.18 16.70
C VAL A 174 5.91 -5.25 17.58
N ARG A 175 5.36 -6.44 17.81
CA ARG A 175 4.12 -6.65 18.58
C ARG A 175 4.18 -6.00 19.96
N ASP A 176 5.26 -6.23 20.71
CA ASP A 176 5.45 -5.71 22.06
C ASP A 176 5.67 -4.19 22.09
N HIS A 177 5.88 -3.58 20.94
CA HIS A 177 6.06 -2.13 20.80
C HIS A 177 4.75 -1.39 20.42
N ASN A 178 3.61 -2.06 20.42
CA ASN A 178 2.33 -1.48 20.05
C ASN A 178 2.36 -0.80 18.65
N VAL A 179 3.05 -1.43 17.69
CA VAL A 179 3.09 -1.04 16.29
C VAL A 179 2.33 -2.10 15.48
N GLN A 180 1.33 -1.68 14.72
CA GLN A 180 0.57 -2.60 13.89
C GLN A 180 1.02 -2.51 12.44
N VAL A 181 1.29 -3.69 11.84
CA VAL A 181 1.75 -3.82 10.46
C VAL A 181 0.79 -4.76 9.72
N ASN A 182 0.09 -4.27 8.72
CA ASN A 182 -0.89 -5.04 7.97
C ASN A 182 -0.75 -4.83 6.47
N SER A 183 -1.21 -5.78 5.67
CA SER A 183 -1.39 -5.66 4.22
C SER A 183 -2.85 -5.35 3.91
N LEU A 184 -3.07 -4.39 3.01
CA LEU A 184 -4.37 -4.07 2.43
C LEU A 184 -4.38 -4.50 0.96
N PHE A 185 -5.27 -5.41 0.58
CA PHE A 185 -5.54 -5.72 -0.81
C PHE A 185 -6.72 -4.84 -1.31
N PRO A 186 -6.45 -3.89 -2.23
CA PRO A 186 -7.42 -2.85 -2.59
C PRO A 186 -8.53 -3.33 -3.54
N GLY A 187 -8.42 -4.56 -4.06
CA GLY A 187 -9.27 -5.06 -5.13
C GLY A 187 -9.04 -4.34 -6.46
N ASP A 188 -9.95 -4.52 -7.38
CA ASP A 188 -9.88 -3.93 -8.71
C ASP A 188 -10.00 -2.40 -8.66
N ALA A 189 -9.09 -1.71 -9.32
CA ALA A 189 -9.13 -0.27 -9.46
C ALA A 189 -8.56 0.15 -10.82
N TYR A 190 -9.27 1.02 -11.53
CA TYR A 190 -8.73 1.57 -12.76
C TYR A 190 -7.52 2.46 -12.47
N THR A 191 -6.39 2.06 -13.01
CA THR A 191 -5.08 2.71 -12.86
C THR A 191 -4.25 2.48 -14.12
N SER A 192 -3.05 3.09 -14.21
CA SER A 192 -2.11 2.80 -15.30
C SER A 192 -1.73 1.32 -15.42
N MET A 193 -1.76 0.55 -14.32
CA MET A 193 -1.54 -0.90 -14.38
C MET A 193 -2.66 -1.61 -15.16
N THR A 194 -3.90 -1.11 -15.11
CA THR A 194 -5.00 -1.62 -15.93
C THR A 194 -4.74 -1.35 -17.41
N ASP A 195 -4.23 -0.16 -17.74
CA ASP A 195 -3.86 0.18 -19.12
C ASP A 195 -2.70 -0.69 -19.64
N GLU A 196 -1.72 -1.00 -18.78
CA GLU A 196 -0.62 -1.93 -19.08
C GLU A 196 -1.14 -3.33 -19.45
N ILE A 197 -2.13 -3.86 -18.72
CA ILE A 197 -2.78 -5.15 -19.00
C ILE A 197 -3.51 -5.10 -20.35
N LEU A 198 -4.28 -4.04 -20.58
CA LEU A 198 -5.00 -3.86 -21.84
C LEU A 198 -4.05 -3.74 -23.03
N HIS A 199 -2.93 -3.06 -22.86
CA HIS A 199 -1.90 -2.93 -23.87
C HIS A 199 -1.20 -4.26 -24.19
N ALA A 200 -0.96 -5.08 -23.17
CA ALA A 200 -0.39 -6.42 -23.33
C ALA A 200 -1.34 -7.40 -24.06
N GLY A 201 -2.64 -7.17 -23.98
CA GLY A 201 -3.65 -7.95 -24.70
C GLY A 201 -3.55 -9.45 -24.42
N LEU A 202 -3.32 -10.27 -25.46
CA LEU A 202 -3.24 -11.73 -25.33
C LEU A 202 -2.08 -12.21 -24.46
N ASP A 203 -1.01 -11.45 -24.34
CA ASP A 203 0.13 -11.80 -23.46
C ASP A 203 -0.28 -11.77 -21.97
N ALA A 204 -1.31 -11.01 -21.60
CA ALA A 204 -1.88 -11.01 -20.25
C ALA A 204 -2.81 -12.22 -20.00
N GLY A 205 -3.22 -12.93 -21.05
CA GLY A 205 -4.24 -13.99 -21.00
C GLY A 205 -5.65 -13.43 -20.96
N SER A 206 -6.60 -14.16 -21.61
CA SER A 206 -7.98 -13.70 -21.76
C SER A 206 -8.68 -13.32 -20.44
N PRO A 207 -8.55 -14.09 -19.33
CA PRO A 207 -9.23 -13.72 -18.09
C PRO A 207 -8.79 -12.36 -17.52
N GLU A 208 -7.48 -12.04 -17.58
CA GLU A 208 -6.94 -10.76 -17.10
C GLU A 208 -7.33 -9.61 -18.02
N THR A 209 -7.31 -9.83 -19.33
CA THR A 209 -7.73 -8.81 -20.32
C THR A 209 -9.22 -8.48 -20.16
N GLU A 210 -10.08 -9.49 -20.05
CA GLU A 210 -11.52 -9.29 -19.82
C GLU A 210 -11.80 -8.58 -18.49
N ARG A 211 -11.03 -8.92 -17.44
CA ARG A 211 -11.11 -8.24 -16.15
C ARG A 211 -10.70 -6.77 -16.28
N ALA A 212 -9.58 -6.49 -16.95
CA ALA A 212 -9.09 -5.13 -17.18
C ALA A 212 -10.09 -4.29 -17.97
N GLU A 213 -10.75 -4.86 -19.00
CA GLU A 213 -11.83 -4.20 -19.74
C GLU A 213 -13.03 -3.86 -18.84
N ARG A 214 -13.49 -4.80 -18.00
CA ARG A 214 -14.55 -4.51 -17.03
C ARG A 214 -14.16 -3.39 -16.08
N VAL A 215 -12.91 -3.42 -15.57
CA VAL A 215 -12.40 -2.39 -14.66
C VAL A 215 -12.30 -1.03 -15.36
N ARG A 216 -11.91 -0.98 -16.63
CA ARG A 216 -11.89 0.24 -17.42
C ARG A 216 -13.29 0.87 -17.56
N ILE A 217 -14.31 0.03 -17.77
CA ILE A 217 -15.71 0.49 -17.94
C ILE A 217 -16.32 0.91 -16.59
N THR A 218 -16.10 0.12 -15.53
CA THR A 218 -16.78 0.29 -14.24
C THR A 218 -16.01 1.15 -13.24
N GLY A 219 -14.71 1.40 -13.46
CA GLY A 219 -13.79 1.98 -12.48
C GLY A 219 -13.29 1.00 -11.41
N GLY A 220 -13.84 -0.22 -11.37
CA GLY A 220 -13.52 -1.25 -10.37
C GLY A 220 -14.22 -1.03 -9.03
N ILE A 221 -13.54 -1.36 -7.95
CA ILE A 221 -14.03 -1.14 -6.58
C ILE A 221 -14.16 0.36 -6.30
N PRO A 222 -15.30 0.83 -5.76
CA PRO A 222 -15.46 2.24 -5.37
C PRO A 222 -14.32 2.72 -4.46
N PRO A 223 -13.71 3.88 -4.74
CA PRO A 223 -12.59 4.42 -3.95
C PRO A 223 -12.87 4.50 -2.46
N ASP A 224 -14.10 4.81 -2.06
CA ASP A 224 -14.50 4.94 -0.65
C ASP A 224 -14.28 3.65 0.15
N LYS A 225 -14.48 2.47 -0.47
CA LYS A 225 -14.23 1.19 0.21
C LYS A 225 -12.74 1.01 0.53
N GLN A 226 -11.87 1.39 -0.43
CA GLN A 226 -10.42 1.33 -0.25
C GLN A 226 -9.96 2.31 0.83
N ILE A 227 -10.48 3.54 0.79
CA ILE A 227 -10.18 4.61 1.75
C ILE A 227 -10.64 4.20 3.16
N GLN A 228 -11.87 3.71 3.32
CA GLN A 228 -12.40 3.30 4.63
C GLN A 228 -11.57 2.19 5.28
N LEU A 229 -11.15 1.17 4.53
CA LEU A 229 -10.28 0.12 5.05
C LEU A 229 -8.91 0.67 5.43
N ALA A 230 -8.31 1.53 4.60
CA ALA A 230 -7.02 2.15 4.91
C ALA A 230 -7.11 3.05 6.17
N LEU A 231 -8.17 3.83 6.31
CA LEU A 231 -8.43 4.65 7.51
C LEU A 231 -8.63 3.80 8.76
N PHE A 232 -9.35 2.68 8.65
CA PHE A 232 -9.51 1.72 9.75
C PHE A 232 -8.14 1.19 10.19
N LEU A 233 -7.35 0.65 9.26
CA LEU A 233 -6.04 0.07 9.56
C LEU A 233 -5.02 1.09 10.07
N ALA A 234 -5.16 2.35 9.71
CA ALA A 234 -4.31 3.45 10.19
C ALA A 234 -4.83 4.11 11.49
N SER A 235 -5.93 3.63 12.07
CA SER A 235 -6.56 4.20 13.26
C SER A 235 -6.32 3.37 14.52
N GLU A 236 -6.63 3.91 15.69
CA GLU A 236 -6.60 3.19 16.98
C GLU A 236 -7.64 2.05 17.03
N ARG A 237 -8.68 2.08 16.19
CA ARG A 237 -9.73 1.04 16.10
C ARG A 237 -9.16 -0.32 15.70
N SER A 238 -8.01 -0.34 15.04
CA SER A 238 -7.32 -1.55 14.60
C SER A 238 -6.11 -1.93 15.49
N ASN A 239 -6.02 -1.46 16.74
CA ASN A 239 -4.85 -1.74 17.59
C ASN A 239 -4.65 -3.24 17.89
N HIS A 240 -5.71 -4.04 17.82
CA HIS A 240 -5.69 -5.48 17.99
C HIS A 240 -5.49 -6.26 16.67
N VAL A 241 -5.42 -5.56 15.54
CA VAL A 241 -5.26 -6.17 14.20
C VAL A 241 -3.82 -5.93 13.73
N THR A 242 -3.03 -6.99 13.64
CA THR A 242 -1.64 -6.92 13.13
C THR A 242 -1.25 -8.22 12.45
N GLY A 243 -0.33 -8.16 11.47
CA GLY A 243 0.13 -9.30 10.69
C GLY A 243 -0.92 -9.88 9.74
N LYS A 244 -1.85 -9.06 9.24
CA LYS A 244 -2.99 -9.52 8.43
C LYS A 244 -2.91 -9.04 6.99
N LEU A 245 -3.35 -9.89 6.06
CA LEU A 245 -3.65 -9.55 4.68
C LEU A 245 -5.16 -9.42 4.55
N ILE A 246 -5.66 -8.19 4.50
CA ILE A 246 -7.10 -7.89 4.52
C ILE A 246 -7.51 -7.35 3.15
N MET A 247 -8.52 -7.98 2.56
CA MET A 247 -9.09 -7.56 1.28
C MET A 247 -10.22 -6.56 1.50
N VAL A 248 -10.40 -5.64 0.58
CA VAL A 248 -11.49 -4.65 0.64
C VAL A 248 -12.89 -5.31 0.59
N GLN A 249 -12.96 -6.53 0.06
CA GLN A 249 -14.19 -7.35 -0.01
C GLN A 249 -14.48 -8.15 1.27
N ASP A 250 -13.49 -8.29 2.17
CA ASP A 250 -13.69 -8.98 3.44
C ASP A 250 -14.68 -8.22 4.34
N ASP A 251 -15.30 -8.93 5.27
CA ASP A 251 -16.16 -8.32 6.29
C ASP A 251 -15.31 -7.72 7.43
N TRP A 252 -14.33 -6.88 7.03
CA TRP A 252 -13.36 -6.29 7.96
C TRP A 252 -13.99 -5.37 9.01
N LYS A 253 -15.22 -4.89 8.79
CA LYS A 253 -15.93 -4.08 9.78
C LYS A 253 -16.21 -4.83 11.08
N LYS A 254 -16.35 -6.15 11.03
CA LYS A 254 -16.45 -6.98 12.22
C LYS A 254 -15.18 -6.95 13.06
N MET A 255 -14.02 -6.77 12.43
CA MET A 255 -12.74 -6.67 13.14
C MET A 255 -12.66 -5.49 14.11
N GLU A 256 -13.55 -4.50 14.01
CA GLU A 256 -13.61 -3.39 14.99
C GLU A 256 -14.05 -3.86 16.37
N HIS A 257 -14.81 -4.95 16.45
CA HIS A 257 -15.48 -5.41 17.66
C HIS A 257 -15.12 -6.85 18.03
N GLU A 258 -14.47 -7.57 17.13
CA GLU A 258 -14.13 -8.98 17.29
C GLU A 258 -12.63 -9.20 17.27
N ASN A 259 -12.13 -10.09 18.12
CA ASN A 259 -10.75 -10.52 18.06
C ASN A 259 -10.49 -11.34 16.79
N VAL A 260 -9.50 -10.91 16.02
CA VAL A 260 -9.07 -11.62 14.81
C VAL A 260 -8.19 -12.81 15.22
N ARG A 261 -8.58 -14.03 14.85
CA ARG A 261 -7.77 -15.24 15.11
C ARG A 261 -6.37 -15.07 14.54
N GLN A 262 -5.37 -15.62 15.22
CA GLN A 262 -3.97 -15.49 14.83
C GLN A 262 -3.69 -16.02 13.41
N ASP A 263 -4.35 -17.13 13.04
CA ASP A 263 -4.18 -17.78 11.74
C ASP A 263 -5.11 -17.24 10.63
N ALA A 264 -6.10 -16.42 10.97
CA ALA A 264 -6.99 -15.81 9.98
C ALA A 264 -6.32 -14.66 9.23
N TYR A 265 -6.65 -14.50 7.94
CA TYR A 265 -6.11 -13.45 7.06
C TYR A 265 -4.57 -13.48 6.96
N THR A 266 -3.99 -14.68 6.91
CA THR A 266 -2.54 -14.91 6.86
C THR A 266 -2.20 -15.97 5.81
N LEU A 267 -0.93 -16.00 5.37
CA LEU A 267 -0.45 -17.06 4.50
C LEU A 267 -0.12 -18.31 5.32
N ARG A 268 -0.91 -19.35 5.19
CA ARG A 268 -0.73 -20.64 5.89
C ARG A 268 -0.77 -21.81 4.91
N ARG A 269 0.00 -22.85 5.24
CA ARG A 269 -0.12 -24.15 4.58
C ARG A 269 -1.35 -24.87 5.13
N HIS A 270 -2.29 -25.22 4.25
CA HIS A 270 -3.37 -26.11 4.61
C HIS A 270 -2.85 -27.55 4.62
N LEU A 271 -2.87 -28.18 5.78
CA LEU A 271 -2.71 -29.62 5.93
C LEU A 271 -4.12 -30.20 5.94
N LYS A 272 -4.42 -31.08 4.97
CA LYS A 272 -5.68 -31.84 4.95
C LYS A 272 -5.65 -32.87 6.04
#